data_fc7af340b31b6877d846010ccba9b1f6
#
_entry.id   fc7af340b31b6877d846010ccba9b1f6
#
_cell.length_a   1.000
_cell.length_b   1.000
_cell.length_c   1.000
_cell.angle_alpha   90.00
_cell.angle_beta   90.00
_cell.angle_gamma   90.00
#
_symmetry.space_group_name_H-M   'P 1'
#
loop_
_entity.id
_entity.type
_entity.pdbx_description
1 polymer ?
#
loop_
_entity_poly.entity_id
_entity_poly.type
_entity_poly.pdbx_seq_one_letter_code
_entity_poly.pdbx_strand_id
1 'polypeptide(L)'
;IKNIGKSDIVITNKTPLDRETIDACPSIKYITILATGYNVVDIKRAREKGIPVSNIPSYGTDPVAQYAIALLLELCHHIGHHDREVKNGRWENSIDWCFWDYPLVELSGKTMGILGFGRIGKRTAEIAKALGMNVIVSGRKDEEYTDDEGWKHVSKKYLFKLSDVISLHAPETEETKRIINSETISM
;
A
#
# COMPACT_ATOMS: atom_id res chain seq x y z
N ILE A 1 23.96 -17.40 4.49
CA ILE A 1 24.90 -17.97 5.48
C ILE A 1 26.32 -17.50 5.18
N LYS A 2 26.90 -17.83 3.98
CA LYS A 2 28.29 -17.49 3.64
C LYS A 2 28.64 -16.00 3.82
N ASN A 3 27.74 -15.09 3.48
CA ASN A 3 27.96 -13.64 3.58
C ASN A 3 27.80 -13.09 5.01
N ILE A 4 27.13 -13.83 5.89
CA ILE A 4 26.99 -13.45 7.31
C ILE A 4 28.28 -13.81 8.08
N GLY A 5 28.84 -15.00 7.81
CA GLY A 5 30.08 -15.45 8.43
C GLY A 5 30.01 -15.43 9.94
N LYS A 6 30.92 -14.66 10.58
CA LYS A 6 31.01 -14.49 12.03
C LYS A 6 30.51 -13.12 12.51
N SER A 7 29.67 -12.46 11.73
CA SER A 7 29.16 -11.12 12.07
C SER A 7 28.27 -11.18 13.32
N ASP A 8 28.44 -10.22 14.22
CA ASP A 8 27.59 -10.00 15.39
C ASP A 8 26.29 -9.28 15.06
N ILE A 9 26.32 -8.41 14.03
CA ILE A 9 25.19 -7.59 13.62
C ILE A 9 24.88 -7.88 12.15
N VAL A 10 23.62 -8.13 11.85
CA VAL A 10 23.14 -8.34 10.47
C VAL A 10 22.17 -7.24 10.09
N ILE A 11 22.50 -6.54 9.01
CA ILE A 11 21.64 -5.54 8.38
C ILE A 11 21.06 -6.14 7.11
N THR A 12 19.75 -6.24 7.01
CA THR A 12 19.05 -6.80 5.85
C THR A 12 17.95 -5.88 5.36
N ASN A 13 17.47 -6.10 4.13
CA ASN A 13 16.27 -5.46 3.59
C ASN A 13 15.32 -6.51 2.99
N LYS A 14 15.73 -7.19 1.91
CA LYS A 14 14.91 -8.17 1.20
C LYS A 14 15.45 -9.60 1.30
N THR A 15 16.66 -9.78 1.78
CA THR A 15 17.27 -11.10 1.93
C THR A 15 16.63 -11.83 3.11
N PRO A 16 16.04 -13.02 2.90
CA PRO A 16 15.44 -13.79 3.98
C PRO A 16 16.49 -14.23 5.01
N LEU A 17 16.11 -14.15 6.28
CA LEU A 17 16.80 -14.74 7.42
C LEU A 17 15.83 -15.72 8.08
N ASP A 18 15.72 -16.89 7.48
CA ASP A 18 14.89 -17.98 7.95
C ASP A 18 15.51 -18.71 9.16
N ARG A 19 14.78 -19.70 9.68
CA ARG A 19 15.21 -20.53 10.81
C ARG A 19 16.58 -21.16 10.57
N GLU A 20 16.80 -21.73 9.39
CA GLU A 20 18.05 -22.41 9.05
C GLU A 20 19.23 -21.44 9.03
N THR A 21 19.04 -20.26 8.45
CA THR A 21 20.06 -19.20 8.42
C THR A 21 20.42 -18.70 9.81
N ILE A 22 19.41 -18.47 10.66
CA ILE A 22 19.62 -18.01 12.04
C ILE A 22 20.35 -19.11 12.85
N ASP A 23 19.99 -20.37 12.67
CA ASP A 23 20.63 -21.48 13.37
C ASP A 23 22.07 -21.72 12.92
N ALA A 24 22.34 -21.55 11.64
CA ALA A 24 23.67 -21.73 11.07
C ALA A 24 24.65 -20.57 11.39
N CYS A 25 24.15 -19.46 11.93
CA CYS A 25 24.95 -18.27 12.25
C CYS A 25 24.86 -17.89 13.73
N PRO A 26 25.44 -18.70 14.65
CA PRO A 26 25.30 -18.51 16.10
C PRO A 26 25.99 -17.26 16.64
N SER A 27 26.83 -16.59 15.84
CA SER A 27 27.48 -15.31 16.19
C SER A 27 26.54 -14.12 16.20
N ILE A 28 25.36 -14.20 15.57
CA ILE A 28 24.42 -13.08 15.44
C ILE A 28 23.89 -12.69 16.82
N LYS A 29 24.08 -11.42 17.18
CA LYS A 29 23.57 -10.81 18.41
C LYS A 29 22.46 -9.78 18.17
N TYR A 30 22.34 -9.27 16.93
CA TYR A 30 21.35 -8.25 16.57
C TYR A 30 21.02 -8.31 15.09
N ILE A 31 19.74 -8.13 14.75
CA ILE A 31 19.28 -8.03 13.37
C ILE A 31 18.51 -6.71 13.19
N THR A 32 18.84 -5.94 12.14
CA THR A 32 18.05 -4.77 11.76
C THR A 32 17.60 -4.86 10.31
N ILE A 33 16.35 -4.47 10.08
CA ILE A 33 15.69 -4.53 8.77
C ILE A 33 15.50 -3.10 8.27
N LEU A 34 16.12 -2.76 7.13
CA LEU A 34 16.00 -1.45 6.49
C LEU A 34 14.68 -1.31 5.72
N ALA A 35 13.58 -1.70 6.34
CA ALA A 35 12.23 -1.64 5.78
C ALA A 35 11.17 -1.60 6.89
N THR A 36 9.94 -1.23 6.55
CA THR A 36 8.79 -1.34 7.46
C THR A 36 8.34 -2.79 7.64
N GLY A 37 8.27 -3.56 6.55
CA GLY A 37 7.96 -4.98 6.59
C GLY A 37 9.14 -5.81 7.14
N TYR A 38 8.84 -6.73 8.01
CA TYR A 38 9.84 -7.56 8.69
C TYR A 38 9.64 -9.07 8.47
N ASN A 39 8.76 -9.45 7.58
CA ASN A 39 8.46 -10.85 7.23
C ASN A 39 9.65 -11.60 6.60
N VAL A 40 10.71 -10.91 6.23
CA VAL A 40 11.97 -11.49 5.74
C VAL A 40 12.79 -12.14 6.85
N VAL A 41 12.48 -11.91 8.14
CA VAL A 41 13.18 -12.51 9.28
C VAL A 41 12.23 -13.42 10.04
N ASP A 42 12.66 -14.64 10.37
CA ASP A 42 11.96 -15.50 11.34
C ASP A 42 12.09 -14.92 12.75
N ILE A 43 11.18 -13.97 13.05
CA ILE A 43 11.14 -13.27 14.34
C ILE A 43 10.96 -14.22 15.51
N LYS A 44 10.19 -15.29 15.29
CA LYS A 44 9.96 -16.31 16.33
C LYS A 44 11.26 -17.02 16.67
N ARG A 45 12.01 -17.41 15.65
CA ARG A 45 13.31 -18.06 15.87
C ARG A 45 14.34 -17.12 16.44
N ALA A 46 14.42 -15.88 15.97
CA ALA A 46 15.30 -14.86 16.55
C ALA A 46 15.03 -14.68 18.06
N ARG A 47 13.75 -14.60 18.44
CA ARG A 47 13.32 -14.49 19.83
C ARG A 47 13.73 -15.72 20.67
N GLU A 48 13.55 -16.93 20.14
CA GLU A 48 13.99 -18.19 20.79
C GLU A 48 15.49 -18.18 21.07
N LYS A 49 16.28 -17.53 20.22
CA LYS A 49 17.74 -17.39 20.39
C LYS A 49 18.17 -16.16 21.19
N GLY A 50 17.21 -15.33 21.66
CA GLY A 50 17.52 -14.11 22.39
C GLY A 50 18.10 -13.00 21.51
N ILE A 51 17.90 -13.07 20.19
CA ILE A 51 18.41 -12.08 19.23
C ILE A 51 17.36 -10.97 19.03
N PRO A 52 17.63 -9.73 19.46
CA PRO A 52 16.73 -8.60 19.18
C PRO A 52 16.66 -8.31 17.69
N VAL A 53 15.44 -7.95 17.22
CA VAL A 53 15.20 -7.57 15.84
C VAL A 53 14.53 -6.21 15.82
N SER A 54 15.03 -5.27 15.00
CA SER A 54 14.41 -3.97 14.76
C SER A 54 14.08 -3.75 13.29
N ASN A 55 13.17 -2.82 13.04
CA ASN A 55 12.79 -2.37 11.72
C ASN A 55 12.63 -0.83 11.69
N ILE A 56 12.26 -0.25 10.54
CA ILE A 56 11.98 1.19 10.38
C ILE A 56 10.48 1.37 10.14
N PRO A 57 9.69 1.72 11.19
CA PRO A 57 8.24 1.53 11.16
C PRO A 57 7.44 2.59 10.39
N SER A 58 7.99 3.75 10.03
CA SER A 58 7.16 4.88 9.59
C SER A 58 7.64 5.71 8.40
N TYR A 59 8.84 5.47 7.87
CA TYR A 59 9.40 6.30 6.78
C TYR A 59 8.57 6.27 5.47
N GLY A 60 7.82 5.19 5.25
CA GLY A 60 7.07 4.97 4.01
C GLY A 60 5.64 5.55 4.02
N THR A 61 5.17 6.19 5.09
CA THR A 61 3.76 6.59 5.21
C THR A 61 3.35 7.57 4.12
N ASP A 62 3.99 8.72 4.05
CA ASP A 62 3.66 9.76 3.07
C ASP A 62 4.00 9.37 1.63
N PRO A 63 5.21 8.85 1.32
CA PRO A 63 5.54 8.54 -0.07
C PRO A 63 4.68 7.41 -0.65
N VAL A 64 4.29 6.40 0.13
CA VAL A 64 3.40 5.33 -0.36
C VAL A 64 1.99 5.85 -0.59
N ALA A 65 1.44 6.66 0.33
CA ALA A 65 0.13 7.26 0.16
C ALA A 65 0.09 8.20 -1.06
N GLN A 66 1.12 9.05 -1.21
CA GLN A 66 1.27 9.94 -2.38
C GLN A 66 1.32 9.14 -3.69
N TYR A 67 2.09 8.05 -3.72
CA TYR A 67 2.22 7.25 -4.93
C TYR A 67 0.93 6.50 -5.29
N ALA A 68 0.18 6.02 -4.30
CA ALA A 68 -1.14 5.42 -4.53
C ALA A 68 -2.11 6.40 -5.20
N ILE A 69 -2.13 7.65 -4.74
CA ILE A 69 -2.95 8.71 -5.36
C ILE A 69 -2.41 9.10 -6.75
N ALA A 70 -1.10 9.15 -6.94
CA ALA A 70 -0.51 9.44 -8.25
C ALA A 70 -0.90 8.39 -9.29
N LEU A 71 -0.91 7.10 -8.93
CA LEU A 71 -1.40 6.02 -9.79
C LEU A 71 -2.89 6.17 -10.10
N LEU A 72 -3.71 6.54 -9.11
CA LEU A 72 -5.14 6.80 -9.33
C LEU A 72 -5.35 7.94 -10.32
N LEU A 73 -4.64 9.06 -10.16
CA LEU A 73 -4.74 10.21 -11.06
C LEU A 73 -4.28 9.85 -12.49
N GLU A 74 -3.23 9.03 -12.64
CA GLU A 74 -2.81 8.53 -13.96
C GLU A 74 -3.90 7.68 -14.62
N LEU A 75 -4.56 6.78 -13.87
CA LEU A 75 -5.66 5.96 -14.36
C LEU A 75 -6.87 6.81 -14.78
N CYS A 76 -7.16 7.89 -14.05
CA CYS A 76 -8.31 8.76 -14.30
C CYS A 76 -8.07 9.78 -15.43
N HIS A 77 -6.84 10.22 -15.62
CA HIS A 77 -6.52 11.36 -16.49
C HIS A 77 -5.55 11.04 -17.62
N HIS A 78 -4.94 9.85 -17.65
CA HIS A 78 -3.98 9.44 -18.68
C HIS A 78 -2.87 10.48 -18.93
N ILE A 79 -2.30 11.02 -17.86
CA ILE A 79 -1.33 12.14 -17.89
C ILE A 79 -0.12 11.79 -18.76
N GLY A 80 0.42 10.57 -18.60
CA GLY A 80 1.57 10.12 -19.37
C GLY A 80 1.27 9.98 -20.88
N HIS A 81 0.02 9.66 -21.26
CA HIS A 81 -0.40 9.65 -22.64
C HIS A 81 -0.43 11.09 -23.21
N HIS A 82 -1.12 11.99 -22.53
CA HIS A 82 -1.26 13.38 -22.99
C HIS A 82 0.09 14.11 -23.04
N ASP A 83 1.01 13.85 -22.11
CA ASP A 83 2.38 14.37 -22.15
C ASP A 83 3.11 13.95 -23.44
N ARG A 84 3.01 12.65 -23.82
CA ARG A 84 3.62 12.16 -25.08
C ARG A 84 3.01 12.83 -26.32
N GLU A 85 1.68 12.93 -26.34
CA GLU A 85 0.98 13.54 -27.49
C GLU A 85 1.31 15.01 -27.65
N VAL A 86 1.43 15.77 -26.55
CA VAL A 86 1.88 17.16 -26.58
C VAL A 86 3.30 17.26 -27.15
N LYS A 87 4.23 16.41 -26.69
CA LYS A 87 5.62 16.37 -27.18
C LYS A 87 5.73 15.98 -28.68
N ASN A 88 4.76 15.21 -29.16
CA ASN A 88 4.65 14.84 -30.58
C ASN A 88 3.98 15.93 -31.44
N GLY A 89 3.71 17.10 -30.90
CA GLY A 89 3.16 18.25 -31.65
C GLY A 89 1.64 18.25 -31.80
N ARG A 90 0.92 17.34 -31.10
CA ARG A 90 -0.54 17.24 -31.27
C ARG A 90 -1.28 18.47 -30.77
N TRP A 91 -0.80 19.09 -29.68
CA TRP A 91 -1.43 20.31 -29.16
C TRP A 91 -1.35 21.47 -30.16
N GLU A 92 -0.15 21.74 -30.68
CA GLU A 92 0.08 22.86 -31.62
C GLU A 92 -0.64 22.69 -32.98
N ASN A 93 -0.93 21.43 -33.36
CA ASN A 93 -1.63 21.09 -34.60
C ASN A 93 -3.11 20.75 -34.36
N SER A 94 -3.65 20.96 -33.16
CA SER A 94 -5.06 20.73 -32.85
C SER A 94 -5.94 21.78 -33.51
N ILE A 95 -7.08 21.35 -34.02
CA ILE A 95 -8.11 22.26 -34.58
C ILE A 95 -8.75 23.04 -33.42
N ASP A 96 -8.94 22.40 -32.28
CA ASP A 96 -9.51 22.99 -31.07
C ASP A 96 -8.42 23.42 -30.10
N TRP A 97 -8.79 24.25 -29.13
CA TRP A 97 -7.92 24.69 -28.03
C TRP A 97 -7.57 23.60 -27.00
N CYS A 98 -8.09 22.38 -27.15
CA CYS A 98 -7.84 21.23 -26.33
C CYS A 98 -7.95 19.92 -27.14
N PHE A 99 -7.49 18.83 -26.56
CA PHE A 99 -7.73 17.49 -27.05
C PHE A 99 -7.80 16.48 -25.89
N TRP A 100 -8.49 15.40 -26.09
CA TRP A 100 -8.50 14.22 -25.19
C TRP A 100 -8.75 12.95 -26.03
N ASP A 101 -8.18 11.84 -25.61
CA ASP A 101 -8.28 10.55 -26.31
C ASP A 101 -9.05 9.51 -25.54
N TYR A 102 -9.24 9.73 -24.24
CA TYR A 102 -9.90 8.81 -23.31
C TYR A 102 -10.93 9.56 -22.48
N PRO A 103 -11.99 8.87 -22.04
CA PRO A 103 -12.88 9.44 -21.02
C PRO A 103 -12.08 9.80 -19.78
N LEU A 104 -12.20 11.03 -19.30
CA LEU A 104 -11.59 11.49 -18.07
C LEU A 104 -12.55 11.25 -16.91
N VAL A 105 -12.02 10.84 -15.76
CA VAL A 105 -12.82 10.55 -14.57
C VAL A 105 -12.54 11.57 -13.49
N GLU A 106 -13.55 12.36 -13.15
CA GLU A 106 -13.49 13.25 -12.00
C GLU A 106 -13.67 12.47 -10.70
N LEU A 107 -12.78 12.70 -9.73
CA LEU A 107 -12.77 11.99 -8.44
C LEU A 107 -13.77 12.58 -7.42
N SER A 108 -14.15 13.85 -7.58
CA SER A 108 -15.09 14.51 -6.67
C SER A 108 -16.43 13.77 -6.63
N GLY A 109 -16.90 13.49 -5.40
CA GLY A 109 -18.13 12.74 -5.16
C GLY A 109 -18.03 11.22 -5.31
N LYS A 110 -16.96 10.68 -5.90
CA LYS A 110 -16.74 9.22 -5.98
C LYS A 110 -16.29 8.65 -4.66
N THR A 111 -16.50 7.35 -4.48
CA THR A 111 -16.19 6.65 -3.22
C THR A 111 -14.87 5.90 -3.34
N MET A 112 -13.93 6.21 -2.44
CA MET A 112 -12.71 5.42 -2.25
C MET A 112 -12.86 4.50 -1.06
N GLY A 113 -12.71 3.20 -1.28
CA GLY A 113 -12.59 2.18 -0.24
C GLY A 113 -11.14 1.95 0.15
N ILE A 114 -10.84 2.06 1.44
CA ILE A 114 -9.51 1.78 1.99
C ILE A 114 -9.56 0.45 2.74
N LEU A 115 -8.92 -0.58 2.20
CA LEU A 115 -8.74 -1.85 2.91
C LEU A 115 -7.42 -1.86 3.67
N GLY A 116 -7.51 -1.86 5.00
CA GLY A 116 -6.36 -1.72 5.88
C GLY A 116 -6.14 -0.28 6.32
N PHE A 117 -6.81 0.11 7.41
CA PHE A 117 -6.78 1.47 7.94
C PHE A 117 -5.67 1.67 8.99
N GLY A 118 -4.42 1.37 8.57
CA GLY A 118 -3.20 1.71 9.29
C GLY A 118 -2.65 3.08 8.87
N ARG A 119 -1.40 3.40 9.26
CA ARG A 119 -0.77 4.71 8.95
C ARG A 119 -0.86 5.09 7.47
N ILE A 120 -0.52 4.17 6.56
CA ILE A 120 -0.53 4.44 5.12
C ILE A 120 -1.97 4.60 4.62
N GLY A 121 -2.86 3.67 4.98
CA GLY A 121 -4.27 3.72 4.58
C GLY A 121 -4.95 5.00 5.05
N LYS A 122 -4.72 5.41 6.31
CA LYS A 122 -5.23 6.67 6.85
C LYS A 122 -4.71 7.87 6.06
N ARG A 123 -3.39 7.91 5.77
CA ARG A 123 -2.81 9.00 4.97
C ARG A 123 -3.37 9.06 3.55
N THR A 124 -3.58 7.92 2.92
CA THR A 124 -4.23 7.83 1.60
C THR A 124 -5.67 8.35 1.66
N ALA A 125 -6.42 7.98 2.70
CA ALA A 125 -7.78 8.44 2.95
C ALA A 125 -7.86 9.97 3.10
N GLU A 126 -6.94 10.58 3.84
CA GLU A 126 -6.84 12.03 4.02
C GLU A 126 -6.65 12.75 2.69
N ILE A 127 -5.76 12.26 1.82
CA ILE A 127 -5.50 12.85 0.50
C ILE A 127 -6.71 12.67 -0.41
N ALA A 128 -7.33 11.49 -0.44
CA ALA A 128 -8.54 11.23 -1.21
C ALA A 128 -9.70 12.15 -0.80
N LYS A 129 -9.88 12.36 0.50
CA LYS A 129 -10.88 13.30 1.05
C LYS A 129 -10.59 14.73 0.61
N ALA A 130 -9.32 15.15 0.56
CA ALA A 130 -8.92 16.47 0.07
C ALA A 130 -9.19 16.66 -1.44
N LEU A 131 -9.26 15.57 -2.22
CA LEU A 131 -9.68 15.56 -3.63
C LEU A 131 -11.21 15.51 -3.81
N GLY A 132 -12.00 15.66 -2.73
CA GLY A 132 -13.45 15.67 -2.80
C GLY A 132 -14.10 14.28 -2.84
N MET A 133 -13.35 13.20 -2.61
CA MET A 133 -13.90 11.86 -2.58
C MET A 133 -14.64 11.57 -1.28
N ASN A 134 -15.67 10.72 -1.35
CA ASN A 134 -16.20 10.02 -0.19
C ASN A 134 -15.24 8.90 0.18
N VAL A 135 -14.94 8.73 1.47
CA VAL A 135 -14.03 7.69 1.92
C VAL A 135 -14.73 6.75 2.88
N ILE A 136 -14.65 5.45 2.60
CA ILE A 136 -15.06 4.38 3.50
C ILE A 136 -13.86 3.47 3.76
N VAL A 137 -13.76 2.93 4.97
CA VAL A 137 -12.59 2.16 5.38
C VAL A 137 -13.00 0.80 5.94
N SER A 138 -12.14 -0.20 5.75
CA SER A 138 -12.30 -1.51 6.37
C SER A 138 -10.97 -1.92 7.02
N GLY A 139 -11.07 -2.37 8.27
CA GLY A 139 -9.94 -2.78 9.08
C GLY A 139 -10.02 -4.24 9.52
N ARG A 140 -9.47 -4.52 10.70
CA ARG A 140 -9.50 -5.86 11.31
C ARG A 140 -10.89 -6.26 11.79
N LYS A 141 -11.67 -5.27 12.28
CA LYS A 141 -13.07 -5.49 12.65
C LYS A 141 -13.90 -5.41 11.39
N ASP A 142 -14.73 -6.41 11.14
CA ASP A 142 -15.62 -6.46 9.98
C ASP A 142 -17.02 -5.93 10.38
N GLU A 143 -17.04 -4.73 10.97
CA GLU A 143 -18.20 -4.07 11.58
C GLU A 143 -18.43 -2.69 10.99
N GLU A 144 -19.66 -2.22 11.02
CA GLU A 144 -20.03 -0.88 10.59
C GLU A 144 -20.10 0.06 11.79
N TYR A 145 -19.27 1.11 11.77
CA TYR A 145 -19.26 2.16 12.77
C TYR A 145 -18.56 3.42 12.24
N THR A 146 -18.73 4.52 12.95
CA THR A 146 -17.91 5.72 12.74
C THR A 146 -16.97 5.88 13.93
N ASP A 147 -15.69 6.06 13.67
CA ASP A 147 -14.72 6.26 14.74
C ASP A 147 -14.69 7.70 15.27
N ASP A 148 -13.93 7.94 16.33
CA ASP A 148 -13.84 9.26 16.99
C ASP A 148 -13.26 10.37 16.08
N GLU A 149 -12.58 9.99 15.01
CA GLU A 149 -12.04 10.93 14.00
C GLU A 149 -13.02 11.17 12.84
N GLY A 150 -14.18 10.52 12.86
CA GLY A 150 -15.23 10.65 11.84
C GLY A 150 -15.05 9.78 10.60
N TRP A 151 -14.19 8.77 10.63
CA TRP A 151 -14.04 7.81 9.52
C TRP A 151 -15.11 6.74 9.56
N LYS A 152 -15.78 6.53 8.43
CA LYS A 152 -16.84 5.52 8.29
C LYS A 152 -16.22 4.16 8.03
N HIS A 153 -16.25 3.28 9.02
CA HIS A 153 -15.88 1.88 8.90
C HIS A 153 -17.04 1.06 8.35
N VAL A 154 -16.73 0.14 7.44
CA VAL A 154 -17.71 -0.77 6.83
C VAL A 154 -17.13 -2.18 6.76
N SER A 155 -17.99 -3.18 6.60
CA SER A 155 -17.54 -4.54 6.35
C SER A 155 -16.80 -4.65 5.00
N LYS A 156 -15.92 -5.65 4.86
CA LYS A 156 -15.19 -5.89 3.60
C LYS A 156 -16.15 -6.00 2.41
N LYS A 157 -17.27 -6.71 2.60
CA LYS A 157 -18.31 -6.85 1.57
C LYS A 157 -18.89 -5.51 1.12
N TYR A 158 -19.23 -4.63 2.07
CA TYR A 158 -19.75 -3.30 1.73
C TYR A 158 -18.68 -2.40 1.12
N LEU A 159 -17.42 -2.53 1.55
CA LEU A 159 -16.31 -1.80 0.93
C LEU A 159 -16.22 -2.13 -0.56
N PHE A 160 -16.22 -3.41 -0.94
CA PHE A 160 -16.17 -3.80 -2.37
C PHE A 160 -17.40 -3.32 -3.14
N LYS A 161 -18.59 -3.40 -2.53
CA LYS A 161 -19.85 -3.06 -3.20
C LYS A 161 -20.06 -1.56 -3.42
N LEU A 162 -19.55 -0.72 -2.54
CA LEU A 162 -19.84 0.71 -2.51
C LEU A 162 -18.73 1.60 -3.08
N SER A 163 -17.57 1.02 -3.38
CA SER A 163 -16.41 1.78 -3.83
C SER A 163 -16.33 1.88 -5.34
N ASP A 164 -16.09 3.07 -5.86
CA ASP A 164 -15.65 3.29 -7.25
C ASP A 164 -14.17 2.92 -7.41
N VAL A 165 -13.38 3.08 -6.34
CA VAL A 165 -11.94 2.81 -6.30
C VAL A 165 -11.59 2.14 -4.97
N ILE A 166 -10.76 1.11 -5.00
CA ILE A 166 -10.26 0.44 -3.80
C ILE A 166 -8.74 0.54 -3.73
N SER A 167 -8.23 0.96 -2.57
CA SER A 167 -6.81 0.99 -2.28
C SER A 167 -6.47 0.04 -1.13
N LEU A 168 -5.53 -0.88 -1.39
CA LEU A 168 -5.16 -1.94 -0.45
C LEU A 168 -3.93 -1.53 0.36
N HIS A 169 -4.08 -1.46 1.68
CA HIS A 169 -3.03 -1.11 2.64
C HIS A 169 -2.96 -2.12 3.81
N ALA A 170 -3.66 -3.24 3.68
CA ALA A 170 -3.62 -4.33 4.64
C ALA A 170 -2.40 -5.23 4.39
N PRO A 171 -1.78 -5.79 5.44
CA PRO A 171 -0.78 -6.84 5.28
C PRO A 171 -1.44 -8.10 4.69
N GLU A 172 -0.63 -8.92 4.01
CA GLU A 172 -1.08 -10.25 3.58
C GLU A 172 -1.21 -11.16 4.81
N THR A 173 -2.42 -11.68 5.00
CA THR A 173 -2.77 -12.66 6.03
C THR A 173 -3.63 -13.74 5.36
N GLU A 174 -3.97 -14.81 6.06
CA GLU A 174 -4.91 -15.82 5.53
C GLU A 174 -6.28 -15.21 5.17
N GLU A 175 -6.70 -14.13 5.87
CA GLU A 175 -7.95 -13.43 5.60
C GLU A 175 -7.89 -12.46 4.41
N THR A 176 -6.72 -11.90 4.14
CA THR A 176 -6.52 -10.91 3.05
C THR A 176 -5.87 -11.50 1.81
N LYS A 177 -5.36 -12.73 1.91
CA LYS A 177 -4.77 -13.45 0.79
C LYS A 177 -5.79 -13.64 -0.34
N ARG A 178 -5.41 -13.22 -1.54
CA ARG A 178 -6.28 -13.27 -2.73
C ARG A 178 -7.63 -12.57 -2.51
N ILE A 179 -7.68 -11.50 -1.74
CA ILE A 179 -8.90 -10.75 -1.48
C ILE A 179 -9.47 -10.11 -2.76
N ILE A 180 -8.61 -9.79 -3.71
CA ILE A 180 -9.02 -9.42 -5.07
C ILE A 180 -9.15 -10.70 -5.89
N ASN A 181 -10.37 -11.04 -6.26
CA ASN A 181 -10.72 -12.23 -7.02
C ASN A 181 -11.98 -11.96 -7.85
N SER A 182 -12.44 -12.95 -8.62
CA SER A 182 -13.62 -12.80 -9.49
C SER A 182 -14.89 -12.42 -8.73
N GLU A 183 -15.06 -12.90 -7.51
CA GLU A 183 -16.23 -12.58 -6.68
C GLU A 183 -16.17 -11.11 -6.22
N THR A 184 -15.06 -10.67 -5.66
CA THR A 184 -14.93 -9.31 -5.13
C THR A 184 -14.86 -8.24 -6.23
N ILE A 185 -14.40 -8.59 -7.44
CA ILE A 185 -14.42 -7.69 -8.60
C ILE A 185 -15.84 -7.55 -9.18
N SER A 186 -16.68 -8.56 -9.02
CA SER A 186 -18.05 -8.53 -9.55
C SER A 186 -19.09 -7.85 -8.65
N MET A 187 -18.68 -7.38 -7.46
CA MET A 187 -19.55 -6.69 -6.51
C MET A 187 -19.74 -5.22 -6.88
#